data_ab93a71fef9c2306324baa4a2511535f
#
_entry.id   ab93a71fef9c2306324baa4a2511535f
#
_cell.length_a   1.000
_cell.length_b   1.000
_cell.length_c   1.000
_cell.angle_alpha   90.00
_cell.angle_beta   90.00
_cell.angle_gamma   90.00
#
_symmetry.space_group_name_H-M   'P 1'
#
loop_
_entity.id
_entity.type
_entity.pdbx_description
1 polymer ?
#
loop_
_entity_poly.entity_id
_entity_poly.type
_entity_poly.pdbx_seq_one_letter_code
_entity_poly.pdbx_strand_id
1 'polypeptide(L)'
;MPAATIALSGPLQGPPRGPACVFVTAGRLVMLAGMSDAAVVRLRDGAELWTAVSGTGPPAVLLHGGPGLWDYLAPLAALIDGEFTVVRFDQRGCGRSTGHGGPFTIAQAVDDMDQVRAALGFTRWAVAGHSWGAELALRYAARHPDLVTAVAYIAGVGAGNGFRDAHKAELGRRLGPDRERWAALSAIPDADRTPAEERERCLLQWRTDHVPGPDAAGHALALWETRPPGAVVNTAANRELWGDRLTEDLCQAAARVTCPVTMIFGNDDPRPWTAADSLLAALPGASRNVLGNAGHVPWAERPADTRSLVIDALRPAPSAR
;
A
#
# COMPACT_ATOMS: atom_id res chain seq x y z
N MET A 1 -3.89 -26.94 -33.51
CA MET A 1 -4.61 -26.43 -32.34
C MET A 1 -5.25 -25.13 -32.78
N PRO A 2 -6.57 -24.98 -32.78
CA PRO A 2 -7.23 -23.81 -33.34
C PRO A 2 -7.17 -22.59 -32.40
N ALA A 3 -6.89 -21.44 -32.98
CA ALA A 3 -6.91 -20.14 -32.33
C ALA A 3 -8.38 -19.75 -32.02
N ALA A 4 -8.62 -19.29 -30.79
CA ALA A 4 -9.91 -18.75 -30.40
C ALA A 4 -10.07 -17.32 -30.92
N THR A 5 -11.09 -17.10 -31.75
CA THR A 5 -11.49 -15.81 -32.31
C THR A 5 -12.24 -15.01 -31.27
N ILE A 6 -11.80 -13.78 -31.01
CA ILE A 6 -12.54 -12.80 -30.17
C ILE A 6 -13.54 -12.07 -31.05
N ALA A 7 -14.82 -12.22 -30.76
CA ALA A 7 -15.88 -11.44 -31.40
C ALA A 7 -16.10 -10.12 -30.62
N LEU A 8 -15.88 -8.99 -31.31
CA LEU A 8 -16.26 -7.67 -30.83
C LEU A 8 -17.73 -7.41 -31.26
N SER A 9 -18.64 -7.28 -30.30
CA SER A 9 -20.00 -6.81 -30.53
C SER A 9 -20.14 -5.36 -30.03
N GLY A 10 -20.75 -4.52 -30.86
CA GLY A 10 -20.90 -3.06 -30.73
C GLY A 10 -21.84 -2.59 -29.60
N PRO A 11 -22.16 -1.27 -29.51
CA PRO A 11 -22.53 -0.61 -28.27
C PRO A 11 -23.99 -0.87 -27.89
N LEU A 12 -24.21 -1.42 -26.67
CA LEU A 12 -25.51 -1.42 -26.01
C LEU A 12 -25.42 -0.59 -24.72
N GLN A 13 -26.29 0.43 -24.65
CA GLN A 13 -26.54 1.22 -23.46
C GLN A 13 -27.19 0.31 -22.40
N GLY A 14 -26.53 0.13 -21.25
CA GLY A 14 -27.03 -0.59 -20.09
C GLY A 14 -26.31 -0.12 -18.81
N PRO A 15 -26.85 -0.41 -17.60
CA PRO A 15 -26.30 0.06 -16.33
C PRO A 15 -24.85 -0.40 -16.11
N PRO A 16 -24.08 0.21 -15.19
CA PRO A 16 -22.65 0.01 -15.06
C PRO A 16 -22.31 -1.47 -14.87
N ARG A 17 -21.58 -2.01 -15.81
CA ARG A 17 -21.07 -3.38 -15.76
C ARG A 17 -19.94 -3.46 -14.72
N GLY A 18 -19.94 -4.50 -13.89
CA GLY A 18 -18.86 -4.85 -13.02
C GLY A 18 -17.53 -5.01 -13.78
N PRO A 19 -16.39 -5.09 -13.07
CA PRO A 19 -15.06 -5.06 -13.67
C PRO A 19 -14.93 -6.11 -14.77
N ALA A 20 -14.44 -5.69 -15.94
CA ALA A 20 -14.15 -6.57 -17.04
C ALA A 20 -13.01 -7.52 -16.64
N CYS A 21 -13.28 -8.83 -16.59
CA CYS A 21 -12.24 -9.82 -16.37
C CYS A 21 -11.32 -9.85 -17.60
N VAL A 22 -10.12 -9.31 -17.47
CA VAL A 22 -9.05 -9.48 -18.46
C VAL A 22 -8.26 -10.71 -18.06
N PHE A 23 -8.42 -11.81 -18.80
CA PHE A 23 -7.60 -12.99 -18.61
C PHE A 23 -6.24 -12.77 -19.30
N VAL A 24 -5.16 -12.79 -18.53
CA VAL A 24 -3.80 -12.80 -19.09
C VAL A 24 -3.46 -14.22 -19.50
N THR A 25 -3.58 -14.53 -20.79
CA THR A 25 -3.01 -15.73 -21.37
C THR A 25 -1.74 -15.38 -22.12
N ALA A 26 -0.65 -16.05 -21.79
CA ALA A 26 0.64 -15.99 -22.50
C ALA A 26 1.34 -14.61 -22.56
N GLY A 27 1.48 -13.92 -21.43
CA GLY A 27 2.55 -12.92 -21.27
C GLY A 27 2.44 -11.64 -22.09
N ARG A 28 1.25 -11.23 -22.52
CA ARG A 28 1.08 -9.96 -23.24
C ARG A 28 -0.15 -9.19 -22.75
N LEU A 29 0.11 -8.17 -21.93
CA LEU A 29 -0.88 -7.15 -21.59
C LEU A 29 -1.04 -6.24 -22.83
N VAL A 30 -2.21 -6.21 -23.45
CA VAL A 30 -2.53 -5.18 -24.43
C VAL A 30 -3.07 -3.99 -23.65
N MET A 31 -2.22 -3.02 -23.37
CA MET A 31 -2.63 -1.75 -22.78
C MET A 31 -3.39 -0.94 -23.82
N LEU A 32 -4.67 -0.70 -23.60
CA LEU A 32 -5.43 0.33 -24.32
C LEU A 32 -5.18 1.65 -23.57
N ALA A 33 -4.55 2.60 -24.24
CA ALA A 33 -4.20 3.89 -23.67
C ALA A 33 -5.45 4.64 -23.19
N GLY A 34 -5.46 5.06 -21.92
CA GLY A 34 -6.36 6.10 -21.41
C GLY A 34 -7.42 5.71 -20.38
N MET A 35 -7.44 4.49 -19.84
CA MET A 35 -8.37 4.09 -18.76
C MET A 35 -7.61 3.38 -17.61
N SER A 36 -8.02 3.62 -16.36
CA SER A 36 -7.57 2.82 -15.24
C SER A 36 -8.21 1.43 -15.34
N ASP A 37 -7.50 0.48 -15.92
CA ASP A 37 -8.01 -0.87 -16.10
C ASP A 37 -7.82 -1.66 -14.80
N ALA A 38 -8.94 -1.95 -14.12
CA ALA A 38 -8.95 -2.92 -13.04
C ALA A 38 -8.99 -4.32 -13.65
N ALA A 39 -8.10 -5.19 -13.18
CA ALA A 39 -7.99 -6.58 -13.58
C ALA A 39 -7.91 -7.49 -12.35
N VAL A 40 -8.12 -8.77 -12.55
CA VAL A 40 -7.86 -9.80 -11.53
C VAL A 40 -6.64 -10.60 -11.97
N VAL A 41 -5.62 -10.62 -11.11
CA VAL A 41 -4.45 -11.48 -11.30
C VAL A 41 -4.68 -12.77 -10.52
N ARG A 42 -4.72 -13.89 -11.23
CA ARG A 42 -4.81 -15.22 -10.61
C ARG A 42 -3.41 -15.73 -10.29
N LEU A 43 -3.18 -16.06 -9.03
CA LEU A 43 -1.94 -16.61 -8.51
C LEU A 43 -1.87 -18.12 -8.68
N ARG A 44 -0.67 -18.70 -8.50
CA ARG A 44 -0.41 -20.15 -8.69
C ARG A 44 -1.22 -21.05 -7.77
N ASP A 45 -1.53 -20.58 -6.57
CA ASP A 45 -2.36 -21.29 -5.58
C ASP A 45 -3.87 -21.09 -5.78
N GLY A 46 -4.26 -20.36 -6.83
CA GLY A 46 -5.64 -20.05 -7.17
C GLY A 46 -6.19 -18.80 -6.51
N ALA A 47 -5.44 -18.10 -5.66
CA ALA A 47 -5.84 -16.79 -5.13
C ALA A 47 -6.01 -15.77 -6.26
N GLU A 48 -6.96 -14.87 -6.10
CA GLU A 48 -7.26 -13.82 -7.05
C GLU A 48 -7.03 -12.46 -6.43
N LEU A 49 -6.10 -11.68 -7.00
CA LEU A 49 -5.81 -10.34 -6.52
C LEU A 49 -6.38 -9.30 -7.47
N TRP A 50 -7.25 -8.44 -6.93
CA TRP A 50 -7.67 -7.25 -7.64
C TRP A 50 -6.47 -6.33 -7.85
N THR A 51 -6.28 -5.89 -9.09
CA THR A 51 -5.13 -5.09 -9.51
C THR A 51 -5.61 -3.95 -10.40
N ALA A 52 -5.05 -2.77 -10.24
CA ALA A 52 -5.27 -1.62 -11.11
C ALA A 52 -3.95 -1.13 -11.68
N VAL A 53 -3.98 -0.73 -12.95
CA VAL A 53 -2.81 -0.16 -13.64
C VAL A 53 -3.22 1.19 -14.21
N SER A 54 -2.42 2.23 -13.99
CA SER A 54 -2.63 3.56 -14.56
C SER A 54 -1.32 4.17 -15.05
N GLY A 55 -1.42 5.17 -15.91
CA GLY A 55 -0.28 5.91 -16.40
C GLY A 55 0.59 5.18 -17.44
N THR A 56 1.70 5.81 -17.79
CA THR A 56 2.65 5.32 -18.78
C THR A 56 4.07 5.66 -18.33
N GLY A 57 5.05 4.82 -18.67
CA GLY A 57 6.45 5.00 -18.29
C GLY A 57 7.05 3.77 -17.62
N PRO A 58 8.17 3.90 -16.91
CA PRO A 58 8.76 2.81 -16.15
C PRO A 58 7.77 2.24 -15.12
N PRO A 59 7.72 0.91 -14.92
CA PRO A 59 6.77 0.31 -13.99
C PRO A 59 7.12 0.62 -12.52
N ALA A 60 6.10 0.97 -11.76
CA ALA A 60 6.17 1.16 -10.31
C ALA A 60 4.96 0.51 -9.64
N VAL A 61 5.16 -0.16 -8.51
CA VAL A 61 4.07 -0.71 -7.69
C VAL A 61 3.90 0.10 -6.42
N LEU A 62 2.64 0.35 -6.04
CA LEU A 62 2.28 0.96 -4.76
C LEU A 62 1.67 -0.09 -3.84
N LEU A 63 2.20 -0.22 -2.63
CA LEU A 63 1.78 -1.18 -1.60
C LEU A 63 1.06 -0.48 -0.47
N HIS A 64 -0.21 -0.81 -0.27
CA HIS A 64 -1.02 -0.23 0.79
C HIS A 64 -0.62 -0.72 2.19
N GLY A 65 -1.00 0.04 3.19
CA GLY A 65 -0.76 -0.24 4.61
C GLY A 65 -1.87 -1.08 5.27
N GLY A 66 -1.90 -1.01 6.55
CA GLY A 66 -2.75 -1.77 7.47
C GLY A 66 -1.91 -2.56 8.47
N PRO A 67 -1.47 -3.80 8.19
CA PRO A 67 -2.00 -4.72 7.18
C PRO A 67 -3.49 -5.03 7.36
N GLY A 68 -4.12 -5.60 6.35
CA GLY A 68 -5.54 -5.99 6.43
C GLY A 68 -6.53 -4.92 5.91
N LEU A 69 -6.05 -3.75 5.47
CA LEU A 69 -6.86 -2.75 4.78
C LEU A 69 -6.99 -3.09 3.28
N TRP A 70 -7.67 -2.26 2.54
CA TRP A 70 -7.77 -2.27 1.08
C TRP A 70 -6.77 -1.29 0.45
N ASP A 71 -6.64 -1.31 -0.87
CA ASP A 71 -5.89 -0.29 -1.60
C ASP A 71 -6.58 1.07 -1.52
N TYR A 72 -5.95 1.99 -0.83
CA TYR A 72 -6.34 3.39 -0.67
C TYR A 72 -5.35 4.34 -1.38
N LEU A 73 -4.45 3.80 -2.19
CA LEU A 73 -3.35 4.57 -2.78
C LEU A 73 -3.69 5.19 -4.14
N ALA A 74 -4.97 5.12 -4.57
CA ALA A 74 -5.40 5.76 -5.81
C ALA A 74 -5.03 7.26 -5.89
N PRO A 75 -5.19 8.08 -4.82
CA PRO A 75 -4.76 9.47 -4.86
C PRO A 75 -3.25 9.64 -5.04
N LEU A 76 -2.43 8.78 -4.40
CA LEU A 76 -0.97 8.81 -4.60
C LEU A 76 -0.60 8.38 -6.02
N ALA A 77 -1.26 7.37 -6.56
CA ALA A 77 -1.04 6.93 -7.94
C ALA A 77 -1.30 8.06 -8.94
N ALA A 78 -2.40 8.79 -8.78
CA ALA A 78 -2.76 9.93 -9.63
C ALA A 78 -1.73 11.08 -9.60
N LEU A 79 -0.91 11.18 -8.55
CA LEU A 79 0.17 12.16 -8.49
C LEU A 79 1.37 11.77 -9.36
N ILE A 80 1.57 10.48 -9.65
CA ILE A 80 2.80 9.99 -10.29
C ILE A 80 2.57 9.25 -11.61
N ASP A 81 1.34 8.96 -12.01
CA ASP A 81 1.00 8.18 -13.22
C ASP A 81 1.32 8.91 -14.53
N GLY A 82 1.59 10.21 -14.48
CA GLY A 82 2.17 10.95 -15.60
C GLY A 82 3.65 10.60 -15.88
N GLU A 83 4.34 9.95 -14.95
CA GLU A 83 5.77 9.61 -15.02
C GLU A 83 6.03 8.10 -15.01
N PHE A 84 5.08 7.31 -14.49
CA PHE A 84 5.20 5.86 -14.28
C PHE A 84 3.97 5.10 -14.78
N THR A 85 4.18 3.86 -15.17
CA THR A 85 3.12 2.85 -15.19
C THR A 85 2.93 2.37 -13.76
N VAL A 86 1.86 2.82 -13.11
CA VAL A 86 1.61 2.58 -11.69
C VAL A 86 0.71 1.37 -11.50
N VAL A 87 1.20 0.37 -10.79
CA VAL A 87 0.46 -0.82 -10.38
C VAL A 87 0.01 -0.67 -8.93
N ARG A 88 -1.25 -0.98 -8.66
CA ARG A 88 -1.82 -1.09 -7.31
C ARG A 88 -2.63 -2.37 -7.22
N PHE A 89 -2.65 -3.02 -6.09
CA PHE A 89 -3.49 -4.19 -5.87
C PHE A 89 -3.93 -4.28 -4.41
N ASP A 90 -5.09 -4.87 -4.19
CA ASP A 90 -5.49 -5.29 -2.84
C ASP A 90 -4.67 -6.53 -2.45
N GLN A 91 -3.95 -6.47 -1.32
CA GLN A 91 -3.18 -7.60 -0.82
C GLN A 91 -4.12 -8.78 -0.49
N ARG A 92 -3.58 -9.99 -0.43
CA ARG A 92 -4.33 -11.23 -0.16
C ARG A 92 -5.27 -11.09 1.03
N GLY A 93 -6.53 -11.49 0.82
CA GLY A 93 -7.58 -11.41 1.83
C GLY A 93 -8.08 -10.00 2.14
N CYS A 94 -7.64 -8.98 1.42
CA CYS A 94 -7.96 -7.57 1.65
C CYS A 94 -8.86 -7.01 0.55
N GLY A 95 -9.68 -6.03 0.87
CA GLY A 95 -10.44 -5.24 -0.09
C GLY A 95 -11.28 -6.09 -1.05
N ARG A 96 -10.89 -6.09 -2.34
CA ARG A 96 -11.51 -6.88 -3.42
C ARG A 96 -10.82 -8.23 -3.66
N SER A 97 -9.66 -8.46 -3.02
CA SER A 97 -8.88 -9.70 -3.09
C SER A 97 -9.32 -10.70 -2.01
N THR A 98 -10.64 -10.88 -1.87
CA THR A 98 -11.27 -11.82 -0.94
C THR A 98 -11.36 -13.21 -1.56
N GLY A 99 -11.68 -14.23 -0.76
CA GLY A 99 -11.92 -15.59 -1.26
C GLY A 99 -10.81 -16.58 -0.97
N HIS A 100 -9.62 -16.13 -0.57
CA HIS A 100 -8.57 -16.99 -0.02
C HIS A 100 -8.32 -16.65 1.45
N GLY A 101 -8.47 -17.64 2.31
CA GLY A 101 -7.96 -17.58 3.69
C GLY A 101 -6.44 -17.61 3.71
N GLY A 102 -5.85 -17.39 4.90
CA GLY A 102 -4.39 -17.43 5.09
C GLY A 102 -3.72 -18.73 4.58
N PRO A 103 -2.47 -18.92 4.91
CA PRO A 103 -1.75 -18.15 5.92
C PRO A 103 -1.37 -16.75 5.46
N PHE A 104 -1.53 -15.76 6.33
CA PHE A 104 -1.08 -14.39 6.08
C PHE A 104 0.32 -14.21 6.61
N THR A 105 1.32 -14.57 5.82
CA THR A 105 2.74 -14.42 6.15
C THR A 105 3.43 -13.41 5.23
N ILE A 106 4.53 -12.85 5.69
CA ILE A 106 5.36 -11.95 4.89
C ILE A 106 5.91 -12.69 3.67
N ALA A 107 6.33 -13.93 3.84
CA ALA A 107 6.84 -14.75 2.73
C ALA A 107 5.78 -14.90 1.63
N GLN A 108 4.51 -15.15 2.00
CA GLN A 108 3.41 -15.23 1.04
C GLN A 108 3.12 -13.88 0.40
N ALA A 109 3.12 -12.78 1.15
CA ALA A 109 2.89 -11.45 0.61
C ALA A 109 3.98 -11.04 -0.38
N VAL A 110 5.24 -11.41 -0.13
CA VAL A 110 6.36 -11.20 -1.05
C VAL A 110 6.21 -12.06 -2.33
N ASP A 111 5.79 -13.32 -2.21
CA ASP A 111 5.56 -14.20 -3.37
C ASP A 111 4.36 -13.73 -4.21
N ASP A 112 3.27 -13.32 -3.56
CA ASP A 112 2.10 -12.73 -4.23
C ASP A 112 2.49 -11.52 -5.07
N MET A 113 3.29 -10.63 -4.51
CA MET A 113 3.79 -9.43 -5.17
C MET A 113 4.64 -9.77 -6.40
N ASP A 114 5.52 -10.78 -6.31
CA ASP A 114 6.32 -11.22 -7.47
C ASP A 114 5.45 -11.87 -8.55
N GLN A 115 4.44 -12.61 -8.17
CA GLN A 115 3.49 -13.18 -9.13
C GLN A 115 2.69 -12.09 -9.85
N VAL A 116 2.27 -11.02 -9.17
CA VAL A 116 1.62 -9.86 -9.81
C VAL A 116 2.57 -9.21 -10.82
N ARG A 117 3.83 -8.96 -10.44
CA ARG A 117 4.85 -8.41 -11.35
C ARG A 117 5.00 -9.28 -12.61
N ALA A 118 5.18 -10.57 -12.43
CA ALA A 118 5.39 -11.51 -13.52
C ALA A 118 4.15 -11.64 -14.43
N ALA A 119 2.94 -11.67 -13.85
CA ALA A 119 1.69 -11.74 -14.60
C ALA A 119 1.47 -10.49 -15.47
N LEU A 120 1.91 -9.33 -15.01
CA LEU A 120 1.87 -8.08 -15.79
C LEU A 120 3.02 -7.94 -16.80
N GLY A 121 3.93 -8.91 -16.86
CA GLY A 121 5.04 -8.95 -17.82
C GLY A 121 6.20 -8.01 -17.50
N PHE A 122 6.28 -7.45 -16.29
CA PHE A 122 7.37 -6.58 -15.91
C PHE A 122 8.60 -7.40 -15.48
N THR A 123 9.75 -7.14 -16.10
CA THR A 123 11.03 -7.77 -15.71
C THR A 123 11.54 -7.20 -14.39
N ARG A 124 11.40 -5.89 -14.20
CA ARG A 124 11.79 -5.15 -12.99
C ARG A 124 10.76 -4.05 -12.76
N TRP A 125 10.66 -3.55 -11.55
CA TRP A 125 9.87 -2.37 -11.20
C TRP A 125 10.46 -1.58 -10.04
N ALA A 126 10.05 -0.33 -9.90
CA ALA A 126 10.25 0.42 -8.66
C ALA A 126 9.13 0.07 -7.68
N VAL A 127 9.39 0.20 -6.38
CA VAL A 127 8.44 -0.17 -5.33
C VAL A 127 8.26 0.98 -4.37
N ALA A 128 7.03 1.45 -4.21
CA ALA A 128 6.66 2.37 -3.14
C ALA A 128 5.71 1.69 -2.18
N GLY A 129 5.97 1.78 -0.90
CA GLY A 129 5.08 1.24 0.11
C GLY A 129 4.74 2.27 1.17
N HIS A 130 3.50 2.26 1.64
CA HIS A 130 3.02 3.13 2.70
C HIS A 130 2.77 2.34 3.98
N SER A 131 3.26 2.87 5.12
CA SER A 131 3.05 2.27 6.43
C SER A 131 3.53 0.81 6.48
N TRP A 132 2.65 -0.17 6.72
CA TRP A 132 2.95 -1.60 6.55
C TRP A 132 3.51 -1.92 5.16
N GLY A 133 2.94 -1.34 4.11
CA GLY A 133 3.43 -1.54 2.74
C GLY A 133 4.88 -1.11 2.55
N ALA A 134 5.38 -0.17 3.35
CA ALA A 134 6.79 0.24 3.32
C ALA A 134 7.71 -0.88 3.83
N GLU A 135 7.31 -1.60 4.88
CA GLU A 135 8.04 -2.78 5.34
C GLU A 135 8.02 -3.89 4.28
N LEU A 136 6.85 -4.15 3.69
CA LEU A 136 6.72 -5.15 2.61
C LEU A 136 7.60 -4.81 1.41
N ALA A 137 7.72 -3.51 1.05
CA ALA A 137 8.60 -3.04 -0.03
C ALA A 137 10.07 -3.40 0.23
N LEU A 138 10.57 -3.19 1.45
CA LEU A 138 11.95 -3.56 1.81
C LEU A 138 12.17 -5.06 1.83
N ARG A 139 11.22 -5.84 2.37
CA ARG A 139 11.32 -7.30 2.39
C ARG A 139 11.31 -7.89 0.97
N TYR A 140 10.49 -7.33 0.10
CA TYR A 140 10.49 -7.72 -1.32
C TYR A 140 11.82 -7.37 -2.00
N ALA A 141 12.35 -6.15 -1.79
CA ALA A 141 13.63 -5.74 -2.36
C ALA A 141 14.80 -6.58 -1.83
N ALA A 142 14.78 -6.94 -0.55
CA ALA A 142 15.77 -7.82 0.07
C ALA A 142 15.73 -9.26 -0.49
N ARG A 143 14.54 -9.75 -0.83
CA ARG A 143 14.33 -11.10 -1.36
C ARG A 143 14.60 -11.19 -2.87
N HIS A 144 14.36 -10.09 -3.58
CA HIS A 144 14.46 -10.00 -5.05
C HIS A 144 15.28 -8.77 -5.48
N PRO A 145 16.56 -8.68 -5.10
CA PRO A 145 17.39 -7.48 -5.34
C PRO A 145 17.52 -7.15 -6.84
N ASP A 146 17.50 -8.16 -7.72
CA ASP A 146 17.61 -7.96 -9.16
C ASP A 146 16.31 -7.49 -9.83
N LEU A 147 15.17 -7.58 -9.14
CA LEU A 147 13.86 -7.23 -9.67
C LEU A 147 13.39 -5.83 -9.26
N VAL A 148 14.09 -5.18 -8.32
CA VAL A 148 13.72 -3.86 -7.81
C VAL A 148 14.73 -2.81 -8.29
N THR A 149 14.21 -1.72 -8.86
CA THR A 149 15.05 -0.62 -9.36
C THR A 149 15.28 0.46 -8.32
N ALA A 150 14.31 0.71 -7.44
CA ALA A 150 14.35 1.68 -6.36
C ALA A 150 13.22 1.41 -5.36
N VAL A 151 13.36 1.90 -4.12
CA VAL A 151 12.32 1.83 -3.08
C VAL A 151 11.99 3.21 -2.53
N ALA A 152 10.70 3.57 -2.51
CA ALA A 152 10.17 4.66 -1.71
C ALA A 152 9.48 4.09 -0.45
N TYR A 153 10.07 4.33 0.72
CA TYR A 153 9.57 3.90 2.02
C TYR A 153 8.78 5.05 2.65
N ILE A 154 7.45 5.01 2.54
CA ILE A 154 6.59 6.14 2.91
C ILE A 154 5.93 5.88 4.27
N ALA A 155 6.17 6.74 5.25
CA ALA A 155 5.58 6.71 6.59
C ALA A 155 5.61 5.30 7.24
N GLY A 156 6.66 4.52 6.98
CA GLY A 156 6.82 3.21 7.59
C GLY A 156 7.22 3.30 9.06
N VAL A 157 6.99 2.25 9.81
CA VAL A 157 7.11 2.25 11.27
C VAL A 157 8.46 1.80 11.81
N GLY A 158 9.48 1.65 10.96
CA GLY A 158 10.81 1.18 11.34
C GLY A 158 10.87 -0.32 11.67
N ALA A 159 11.99 -0.74 12.23
CA ALA A 159 12.19 -2.12 12.68
C ALA A 159 11.62 -2.34 14.10
N GLY A 160 11.01 -3.49 14.31
CA GLY A 160 10.49 -3.85 15.63
C GLY A 160 9.23 -3.08 16.05
N ASN A 161 9.00 -3.02 17.36
CA ASN A 161 7.79 -2.46 17.96
C ASN A 161 8.02 -1.13 18.71
N GLY A 162 9.21 -0.53 18.60
CA GLY A 162 9.59 0.66 19.37
C GLY A 162 8.71 1.90 19.16
N PHE A 163 7.97 1.95 18.05
CA PHE A 163 7.04 3.06 17.78
C PHE A 163 5.73 2.99 18.59
N ARG A 164 5.35 1.79 19.12
CA ARG A 164 3.99 1.52 19.63
C ARG A 164 3.60 2.37 20.81
N ASP A 165 4.49 2.55 21.78
CA ASP A 165 4.17 3.31 22.99
C ASP A 165 4.01 4.81 22.67
N ALA A 166 4.89 5.36 21.84
CA ALA A 166 4.79 6.73 21.39
C ALA A 166 3.50 6.94 20.56
N HIS A 167 3.20 6.04 19.62
CA HIS A 167 1.96 6.09 18.85
C HIS A 167 0.71 6.00 19.74
N LYS A 168 0.68 5.09 20.71
CA LYS A 168 -0.43 4.93 21.64
C LYS A 168 -0.67 6.19 22.48
N ALA A 169 0.41 6.79 22.97
CA ALA A 169 0.34 8.04 23.73
C ALA A 169 -0.22 9.18 22.86
N GLU A 170 0.32 9.33 21.65
CA GLU A 170 -0.10 10.40 20.74
C GLU A 170 -1.54 10.21 20.22
N LEU A 171 -1.93 8.98 19.89
CA LEU A 171 -3.30 8.62 19.56
C LEU A 171 -4.25 9.04 20.68
N GLY A 172 -3.95 8.67 21.93
CA GLY A 172 -4.77 9.04 23.08
C GLY A 172 -4.86 10.55 23.29
N ARG A 173 -3.79 11.29 23.05
CA ARG A 173 -3.74 12.76 23.12
C ARG A 173 -4.60 13.40 22.02
N ARG A 174 -4.47 12.94 20.78
CA ARG A 174 -5.17 13.49 19.60
C ARG A 174 -6.67 13.13 19.56
N LEU A 175 -7.06 11.99 20.11
CA LEU A 175 -8.46 11.63 20.27
C LEU A 175 -9.19 12.64 21.19
N GLY A 176 -8.49 13.15 22.20
CA GLY A 176 -9.08 14.15 23.12
C GLY A 176 -10.39 13.64 23.76
N PRO A 177 -11.50 14.39 23.62
CA PRO A 177 -12.78 14.01 24.21
C PRO A 177 -13.39 12.72 23.60
N ASP A 178 -13.00 12.34 22.39
CA ASP A 178 -13.52 11.14 21.72
C ASP A 178 -12.82 9.85 22.13
N ARG A 179 -11.84 9.92 23.04
CA ARG A 179 -11.05 8.77 23.48
C ARG A 179 -11.91 7.64 24.06
N GLU A 180 -12.88 8.01 24.92
CA GLU A 180 -13.77 7.02 25.54
C GLU A 180 -14.68 6.36 24.50
N ARG A 181 -15.22 7.14 23.57
CA ARG A 181 -16.05 6.62 22.47
C ARG A 181 -15.26 5.68 21.58
N TRP A 182 -14.06 6.07 21.17
CA TRP A 182 -13.16 5.22 20.37
C TRP A 182 -12.80 3.93 21.11
N ALA A 183 -12.52 4.00 22.41
CA ALA A 183 -12.19 2.83 23.22
C ALA A 183 -13.39 1.87 23.33
N ALA A 184 -14.60 2.39 23.54
CA ALA A 184 -15.84 1.61 23.58
C ALA A 184 -16.07 0.89 22.23
N LEU A 185 -15.94 1.59 21.10
CA LEU A 185 -16.07 0.99 19.77
C LEU A 185 -14.99 -0.08 19.51
N SER A 186 -13.77 0.16 19.98
CA SER A 186 -12.65 -0.76 19.80
C SER A 186 -12.75 -2.01 20.70
N ALA A 187 -13.53 -1.95 21.76
CA ALA A 187 -13.80 -3.08 22.65
C ALA A 187 -14.86 -4.05 22.08
N ILE A 188 -15.67 -3.61 21.10
CA ILE A 188 -16.64 -4.49 20.42
C ILE A 188 -15.85 -5.50 19.58
N PRO A 189 -16.08 -6.82 19.72
CA PRO A 189 -15.47 -7.82 18.85
C PRO A 189 -15.74 -7.51 17.38
N ASP A 190 -14.76 -7.77 16.51
CA ASP A 190 -14.86 -7.41 15.08
C ASP A 190 -16.09 -8.02 14.39
N ALA A 191 -16.46 -9.25 14.77
CA ALA A 191 -17.62 -9.97 14.22
C ALA A 191 -18.97 -9.36 14.65
N ASP A 192 -19.00 -8.64 15.76
CA ASP A 192 -20.21 -8.06 16.37
C ASP A 192 -20.37 -6.57 16.04
N ARG A 193 -19.32 -5.95 15.48
CA ARG A 193 -19.31 -4.54 15.14
C ARG A 193 -20.12 -4.27 13.87
N THR A 194 -21.12 -3.40 13.99
CA THR A 194 -21.89 -2.96 12.83
C THR A 194 -21.04 -2.14 11.85
N PRO A 195 -21.40 -2.08 10.55
CA PRO A 195 -20.70 -1.23 9.59
C PRO A 195 -20.61 0.25 9.98
N ALA A 196 -21.61 0.78 10.68
CA ALA A 196 -21.62 2.15 11.17
C ALA A 196 -20.63 2.37 12.31
N GLU A 197 -20.56 1.44 13.25
CA GLU A 197 -19.59 1.45 14.37
C GLU A 197 -18.16 1.28 13.87
N GLU A 198 -17.94 0.40 12.88
CA GLU A 198 -16.61 0.26 12.28
C GLU A 198 -16.19 1.54 11.56
N ARG A 199 -17.09 2.15 10.80
CA ARG A 199 -16.83 3.44 10.16
C ARG A 199 -16.46 4.52 11.18
N GLU A 200 -17.26 4.66 12.23
CA GLU A 200 -17.00 5.65 13.29
C GLU A 200 -15.66 5.42 13.97
N ARG A 201 -15.37 4.18 14.35
CA ARG A 201 -14.08 3.78 14.95
C ARG A 201 -12.89 4.13 14.06
N CYS A 202 -12.97 3.80 12.78
CA CYS A 202 -11.92 4.12 11.81
C CYS A 202 -11.74 5.62 11.63
N LEU A 203 -12.82 6.38 11.48
CA LEU A 203 -12.74 7.84 11.30
C LEU A 203 -12.15 8.53 12.52
N LEU A 204 -12.55 8.12 13.73
CA LEU A 204 -11.98 8.64 14.99
C LEU A 204 -10.47 8.35 15.08
N GLN A 205 -10.04 7.17 14.69
CA GLN A 205 -8.64 6.82 14.69
C GLN A 205 -7.86 7.53 13.57
N TRP A 206 -8.33 7.46 12.33
CA TRP A 206 -7.58 7.95 11.18
C TRP A 206 -7.45 9.48 11.13
N ARG A 207 -8.40 10.24 11.70
CA ARG A 207 -8.18 11.67 11.84
C ARG A 207 -6.95 12.02 12.68
N THR A 208 -6.54 11.11 13.59
CA THR A 208 -5.32 11.31 14.39
C THR A 208 -4.04 11.04 13.63
N ASP A 209 -4.13 10.42 12.47
CA ASP A 209 -3.01 10.15 11.57
C ASP A 209 -2.61 11.39 10.73
N HIS A 210 -3.41 12.45 10.79
CA HIS A 210 -3.20 13.72 10.09
C HIS A 210 -2.69 14.82 11.01
N VAL A 211 -2.22 15.92 10.41
CA VAL A 211 -1.88 17.13 11.15
C VAL A 211 -3.11 17.59 11.96
N PRO A 212 -2.98 17.82 13.27
CA PRO A 212 -4.10 18.26 14.07
C PRO A 212 -4.66 19.60 13.57
N GLY A 213 -5.93 19.60 13.18
CA GLY A 213 -6.58 20.81 12.63
C GLY A 213 -7.97 20.49 12.06
N PRO A 214 -8.62 21.50 11.46
CA PRO A 214 -9.99 21.38 10.94
C PRO A 214 -10.09 20.38 9.78
N ASP A 215 -9.02 20.18 9.02
CA ASP A 215 -9.02 19.34 7.81
C ASP A 215 -8.82 17.83 8.11
N ALA A 216 -8.33 17.49 9.31
CA ALA A 216 -8.01 16.13 9.70
C ALA A 216 -9.20 15.16 9.56
N ALA A 217 -10.40 15.59 9.92
CA ALA A 217 -11.61 14.77 9.78
C ALA A 217 -11.97 14.57 8.29
N GLY A 218 -11.79 15.59 7.46
CA GLY A 218 -12.01 15.51 6.01
C GLY A 218 -11.04 14.54 5.34
N HIS A 219 -9.77 14.57 5.70
CA HIS A 219 -8.75 13.62 5.20
C HIS A 219 -9.06 12.18 5.63
N ALA A 220 -9.47 11.96 6.88
CA ALA A 220 -9.89 10.64 7.34
C ALA A 220 -11.12 10.12 6.59
N LEU A 221 -12.09 10.99 6.31
CA LEU A 221 -13.26 10.64 5.50
C LEU A 221 -12.86 10.30 4.07
N ALA A 222 -12.01 11.09 3.42
CA ALA A 222 -11.51 10.81 2.08
C ALA A 222 -10.80 9.45 2.00
N LEU A 223 -10.02 9.10 3.02
CA LEU A 223 -9.38 7.79 3.12
C LEU A 223 -10.43 6.66 3.25
N TRP A 224 -11.45 6.85 4.10
CA TRP A 224 -12.55 5.89 4.23
C TRP A 224 -13.32 5.69 2.92
N GLU A 225 -13.54 6.75 2.16
CA GLU A 225 -14.29 6.71 0.88
C GLU A 225 -13.56 5.94 -0.22
N THR A 226 -12.26 5.66 -0.07
CA THR A 226 -11.55 4.73 -0.98
C THR A 226 -11.98 3.28 -0.79
N ARG A 227 -12.75 2.98 0.27
CA ARG A 227 -13.17 1.63 0.63
C ARG A 227 -14.06 1.02 -0.45
N PRO A 228 -13.69 -0.15 -1.01
CA PRO A 228 -14.57 -0.86 -1.92
C PRO A 228 -15.90 -1.24 -1.24
N PRO A 229 -17.02 -1.26 -1.98
CA PRO A 229 -18.31 -1.71 -1.44
C PRO A 229 -18.18 -3.09 -0.78
N GLY A 230 -18.67 -3.20 0.46
CA GLY A 230 -18.62 -4.47 1.22
C GLY A 230 -17.26 -4.84 1.81
N ALA A 231 -16.17 -4.12 1.50
CA ALA A 231 -14.88 -4.43 2.11
C ALA A 231 -14.89 -4.14 3.61
N VAL A 232 -14.25 -5.01 4.37
CA VAL A 232 -14.02 -4.89 5.80
C VAL A 232 -12.53 -4.97 6.10
N VAL A 233 -12.10 -4.47 7.25
CA VAL A 233 -10.73 -4.66 7.72
C VAL A 233 -10.52 -6.14 8.00
N ASN A 234 -9.53 -6.76 7.35
CA ASN A 234 -9.16 -8.14 7.65
C ASN A 234 -8.27 -8.19 8.90
N THR A 235 -8.89 -8.35 10.05
CA THR A 235 -8.20 -8.37 11.35
C THR A 235 -7.37 -9.63 11.56
N ALA A 236 -7.71 -10.75 10.90
CA ALA A 236 -6.89 -11.96 10.90
C ALA A 236 -5.56 -11.69 10.17
N ALA A 237 -5.61 -11.16 8.95
CA ALA A 237 -4.40 -10.76 8.23
C ALA A 237 -3.58 -9.73 9.00
N ASN A 238 -4.25 -8.75 9.63
CA ASN A 238 -3.58 -7.76 10.47
C ASN A 238 -2.79 -8.42 11.60
N ARG A 239 -3.44 -9.28 12.37
CA ARG A 239 -2.83 -9.96 13.54
C ARG A 239 -1.69 -10.89 13.12
N GLU A 240 -1.91 -11.71 12.07
CA GLU A 240 -0.92 -12.70 11.63
C GLU A 240 0.32 -12.02 11.05
N LEU A 241 0.16 -11.02 10.18
CA LEU A 241 1.29 -10.29 9.60
C LEU A 241 2.07 -9.47 10.64
N TRP A 242 1.37 -8.86 11.63
CA TRP A 242 2.05 -8.19 12.75
C TRP A 242 2.79 -9.16 13.65
N GLY A 243 2.35 -10.41 13.76
CA GLY A 243 3.07 -11.47 14.45
C GLY A 243 4.27 -11.96 13.63
N ASP A 244 4.07 -12.22 12.35
CA ASP A 244 5.08 -12.78 11.46
C ASP A 244 6.27 -11.81 11.24
N ARG A 245 6.06 -10.49 11.27
CA ARG A 245 7.12 -9.49 11.11
C ARG A 245 8.25 -9.59 12.14
N LEU A 246 7.99 -10.23 13.25
CA LEU A 246 8.99 -10.42 14.33
C LEU A 246 9.82 -11.69 14.15
N THR A 247 9.49 -12.54 13.18
CA THR A 247 10.21 -13.80 12.90
C THR A 247 11.53 -13.56 12.18
N GLU A 248 11.66 -12.47 11.43
CA GLU A 248 12.91 -12.04 10.79
C GLU A 248 13.19 -10.58 11.13
N ASP A 249 14.43 -10.30 11.55
CA ASP A 249 14.88 -8.93 11.80
C ASP A 249 14.89 -8.12 10.51
N LEU A 250 14.08 -7.05 10.46
CA LEU A 250 13.97 -6.18 9.30
C LEU A 250 15.29 -5.45 8.98
N CYS A 251 16.12 -5.15 9.98
CA CYS A 251 17.44 -4.55 9.72
C CYS A 251 18.38 -5.54 9.02
N GLN A 252 18.33 -6.82 9.37
CA GLN A 252 19.08 -7.85 8.65
C GLN A 252 18.57 -8.05 7.22
N ALA A 253 17.24 -7.99 7.02
CA ALA A 253 16.66 -8.01 5.68
C ALA A 253 17.10 -6.77 4.88
N ALA A 254 17.01 -5.59 5.46
CA ALA A 254 17.38 -4.33 4.84
C ALA A 254 18.85 -4.28 4.36
N ALA A 255 19.76 -4.91 5.09
CA ALA A 255 21.17 -5.00 4.71
C ALA A 255 21.40 -5.76 3.36
N ARG A 256 20.40 -6.53 2.90
CA ARG A 256 20.44 -7.22 1.59
C ARG A 256 19.84 -6.39 0.44
N VAL A 257 19.27 -5.22 0.73
CA VAL A 257 18.72 -4.33 -0.29
C VAL A 257 19.85 -3.63 -1.03
N THR A 258 19.91 -3.80 -2.34
CA THR A 258 20.98 -3.26 -3.19
C THR A 258 20.57 -2.03 -4.01
N CYS A 259 19.28 -1.80 -4.16
CA CYS A 259 18.76 -0.63 -4.87
C CYS A 259 18.70 0.61 -3.98
N PRO A 260 18.65 1.82 -4.56
CA PRO A 260 18.42 3.04 -3.80
C PRO A 260 17.14 3.00 -2.97
N VAL A 261 17.20 3.50 -1.75
CA VAL A 261 16.04 3.62 -0.85
C VAL A 261 15.89 5.07 -0.40
N THR A 262 14.72 5.63 -0.60
CA THR A 262 14.35 6.94 -0.06
C THR A 262 13.22 6.80 0.95
N MET A 263 13.46 7.21 2.18
CA MET A 263 12.46 7.24 3.24
C MET A 263 11.77 8.60 3.24
N ILE A 264 10.44 8.62 3.28
CA ILE A 264 9.60 9.82 3.26
C ILE A 264 8.65 9.77 4.44
N PHE A 265 8.68 10.78 5.31
CA PHE A 265 7.85 10.86 6.51
C PHE A 265 7.16 12.22 6.61
N GLY A 266 6.03 12.26 7.31
CA GLY A 266 5.46 13.49 7.84
C GLY A 266 6.01 13.76 9.26
N ASN A 267 6.33 15.03 9.56
CA ASN A 267 6.81 15.42 10.89
C ASN A 267 5.72 15.30 11.96
N ASP A 268 4.49 15.36 11.53
CA ASP A 268 3.31 15.29 12.41
C ASP A 268 2.67 13.88 12.44
N ASP A 269 3.34 12.86 11.90
CA ASP A 269 2.90 11.47 12.04
C ASP A 269 2.88 11.09 13.54
N PRO A 270 1.78 10.55 14.08
CA PRO A 270 1.74 10.06 15.46
C PRO A 270 2.69 8.89 15.72
N ARG A 271 3.24 8.30 14.67
CA ARG A 271 4.34 7.33 14.73
C ARG A 271 5.64 8.08 14.50
N PRO A 272 6.55 8.12 15.48
CA PRO A 272 7.77 8.93 15.33
C PRO A 272 8.63 8.41 14.16
N TRP A 273 8.95 9.29 13.23
CA TRP A 273 9.84 8.95 12.10
C TRP A 273 11.22 8.46 12.56
N THR A 274 11.65 8.84 13.77
CA THR A 274 12.89 8.35 14.41
C THR A 274 12.84 6.86 14.74
N ALA A 275 11.67 6.23 14.78
CA ALA A 275 11.56 4.77 14.92
C ALA A 275 12.23 4.02 13.76
N ALA A 276 12.48 4.69 12.62
CA ALA A 276 13.19 4.12 11.48
C ALA A 276 14.71 4.37 11.51
N ASP A 277 15.28 4.94 12.56
CA ASP A 277 16.72 5.27 12.61
C ASP A 277 17.62 4.03 12.49
N SER A 278 17.28 2.94 13.18
CA SER A 278 18.01 1.68 13.07
C SER A 278 17.94 1.08 11.65
N LEU A 279 16.79 1.23 11.01
CA LEU A 279 16.57 0.76 9.66
C LEU A 279 17.34 1.61 8.64
N LEU A 280 17.36 2.93 8.81
CA LEU A 280 18.14 3.83 7.99
C LEU A 280 19.65 3.52 8.09
N ALA A 281 20.12 3.23 9.30
CA ALA A 281 21.52 2.82 9.54
C ALA A 281 21.87 1.47 8.88
N ALA A 282 20.89 0.58 8.74
CA ALA A 282 21.09 -0.74 8.12
C ALA A 282 21.02 -0.71 6.58
N LEU A 283 20.55 0.37 5.98
CA LEU A 283 20.36 0.53 4.53
C LEU A 283 21.51 1.35 3.92
N PRO A 284 22.45 0.73 3.21
CA PRO A 284 23.57 1.46 2.59
C PRO A 284 23.08 2.51 1.58
N GLY A 285 23.45 3.77 1.78
CA GLY A 285 23.12 4.85 0.85
C GLY A 285 21.64 5.28 0.86
N ALA A 286 20.85 4.85 1.83
CA ALA A 286 19.49 5.33 1.97
C ALA A 286 19.45 6.82 2.37
N SER A 287 18.45 7.52 1.87
CA SER A 287 18.17 8.92 2.23
C SER A 287 16.85 9.01 3.01
N ARG A 288 16.71 10.08 3.80
CA ARG A 288 15.48 10.39 4.54
C ARG A 288 15.03 11.83 4.31
N ASN A 289 13.75 11.99 4.02
CA ASN A 289 13.07 13.26 3.91
C ASN A 289 11.93 13.32 4.92
N VAL A 290 11.83 14.41 5.68
CA VAL A 290 10.76 14.65 6.65
C VAL A 290 10.01 15.91 6.25
N LEU A 291 8.75 15.76 5.89
CA LEU A 291 7.88 16.85 5.45
C LEU A 291 7.25 17.54 6.67
N GLY A 292 7.44 18.84 6.80
CA GLY A 292 6.70 19.64 7.76
C GLY A 292 5.22 19.78 7.36
N ASN A 293 4.34 19.91 8.34
CA ASN A 293 2.87 19.97 8.14
C ASN A 293 2.35 18.78 7.32
N ALA A 294 2.80 17.59 7.65
CA ALA A 294 2.34 16.33 7.08
C ALA A 294 2.30 15.26 8.18
N GLY A 295 1.25 14.50 8.21
CA GLY A 295 1.06 13.35 9.10
C GLY A 295 1.43 12.04 8.42
N HIS A 296 0.69 10.97 8.78
CA HIS A 296 0.92 9.62 8.28
C HIS A 296 0.57 9.45 6.79
N VAL A 297 -0.27 10.32 6.24
CA VAL A 297 -0.74 10.27 4.82
C VAL A 297 -0.25 11.54 4.10
N PRO A 298 1.07 11.66 3.84
CA PRO A 298 1.66 12.94 3.42
C PRO A 298 1.13 13.46 2.08
N TRP A 299 0.65 12.60 1.19
CA TRP A 299 0.05 13.04 -0.09
C TRP A 299 -1.31 13.73 0.07
N ALA A 300 -2.02 13.50 1.19
CA ALA A 300 -3.27 14.22 1.48
C ALA A 300 -3.02 15.67 1.90
N GLU A 301 -1.91 15.94 2.57
CA GLU A 301 -1.61 17.22 3.22
C GLU A 301 -0.56 18.03 2.45
N ARG A 302 0.40 17.36 1.83
CA ARG A 302 1.50 17.94 1.04
C ARG A 302 1.62 17.24 -0.32
N PRO A 303 0.58 17.29 -1.18
CA PRO A 303 0.55 16.52 -2.43
C PRO A 303 1.69 16.87 -3.39
N ALA A 304 2.05 18.16 -3.55
CA ALA A 304 3.10 18.58 -4.46
C ALA A 304 4.48 18.11 -4.00
N ASP A 305 4.80 18.27 -2.71
CA ASP A 305 6.07 17.84 -2.15
C ASP A 305 6.19 16.32 -2.14
N THR A 306 5.12 15.62 -1.76
CA THR A 306 5.05 14.15 -1.79
C THR A 306 5.24 13.63 -3.21
N ARG A 307 4.57 14.25 -4.20
CA ARG A 307 4.76 13.91 -5.62
C ARG A 307 6.24 14.00 -6.02
N SER A 308 6.87 15.13 -5.74
CA SER A 308 8.28 15.36 -6.11
C SER A 308 9.19 14.30 -5.48
N LEU A 309 9.06 14.09 -4.16
CA LEU A 309 9.90 13.13 -3.44
C LEU A 309 9.69 11.70 -3.92
N VAL A 310 8.44 11.29 -4.19
CA VAL A 310 8.13 9.92 -4.66
C VAL A 310 8.65 9.70 -6.08
N ILE A 311 8.49 10.68 -6.98
CA ILE A 311 9.03 10.59 -8.33
C ILE A 311 10.55 10.47 -8.28
N ASP A 312 11.23 11.32 -7.51
CA ASP A 312 12.68 11.28 -7.40
C ASP A 312 13.18 9.97 -6.77
N ALA A 313 12.45 9.44 -5.77
CA ALA A 313 12.76 8.17 -5.12
C ALA A 313 12.63 6.97 -6.06
N LEU A 314 11.66 6.98 -6.98
CA LEU A 314 11.36 5.84 -7.85
C LEU A 314 12.10 5.88 -9.19
N ARG A 315 12.72 7.02 -9.55
CA ARG A 315 13.55 7.08 -10.75
C ARG A 315 14.77 6.18 -10.58
N PRO A 316 15.04 5.29 -11.53
CA PRO A 316 16.25 4.47 -11.47
C PRO A 316 17.48 5.38 -11.49
N ALA A 317 18.49 5.03 -10.68
CA ALA A 317 19.77 5.73 -10.75
C ALA A 317 20.27 5.73 -12.21
N PRO A 318 20.90 6.83 -12.68
CA PRO A 318 21.53 6.84 -13.99
C PRO A 318 22.48 5.64 -14.07
N SER A 319 22.32 4.81 -15.12
CA SER A 319 23.26 3.72 -15.34
C SER A 319 24.66 4.34 -15.43
N ALA A 320 25.58 3.89 -14.56
CA ALA A 320 26.99 4.20 -14.71
C ALA A 320 27.40 3.78 -16.13
N ARG A 321 27.81 4.77 -16.93
CA ARG A 321 28.31 4.54 -18.30
C ARG A 321 29.70 3.92 -18.23
#